data_30bb29c19f094b30e338e1744dbd8f71
#
_entry.id   30bb29c19f094b30e338e1744dbd8f71
#
_cell.length_a   1.000
_cell.length_b   1.000
_cell.length_c   1.000
_cell.angle_alpha   90.00
_cell.angle_beta   90.00
_cell.angle_gamma   90.00
#
_symmetry.space_group_name_H-M   'P 1'
#
loop_
_entity.id
_entity.type
_entity.pdbx_description
1 polymer ?
#
loop_
_entity_poly.entity_id
_entity_poly.type
_entity_poly.pdbx_seq_one_letter_code
_entity_poly.pdbx_strand_id
1 'polypeptide(L)'
;FWSERLAPSRKGTRWDQVLFVLVAYRLLSPGSEWRLHRHWFERSALSDLLGADAALADIHALYACHDRLLEHKQAVFDHLVGRWRDLFNASFDVLLYDLTSTYFESDPPADDEDKRRHGYSRDHRPDCVQVVIALVVTPEGLPLAYEVLPGNTADSTTLKGFLARIERQYGKAR
;
A
#
# COMPACT_ATOMS: atom_id res chain seq x y z
N PHE A 1 18.75 2.03 0.14
CA PHE A 1 17.56 1.38 -0.42
C PHE A 1 16.60 2.37 -1.10
N TRP A 2 16.06 3.37 -0.34
CA TRP A 2 15.07 4.31 -0.88
C TRP A 2 15.66 5.23 -1.94
N SER A 3 16.83 5.81 -1.70
CA SER A 3 17.51 6.71 -2.64
C SER A 3 17.86 6.06 -3.98
N GLU A 4 18.07 4.75 -4.00
CA GLU A 4 18.34 4.01 -5.25
C GLU A 4 17.08 3.77 -6.06
N ARG A 5 15.95 3.46 -5.39
CA ARG A 5 14.68 3.11 -6.04
C ARG A 5 13.80 4.31 -6.32
N LEU A 6 13.91 5.31 -5.46
CA LEU A 6 13.19 6.58 -5.57
C LEU A 6 14.16 7.72 -5.89
N ALA A 7 15.06 7.49 -6.85
CA ALA A 7 15.99 8.51 -7.30
C ALA A 7 15.24 9.78 -7.75
N PRO A 8 15.80 10.97 -7.51
CA PRO A 8 15.19 12.21 -7.94
C PRO A 8 14.88 12.20 -9.45
N SER A 9 13.75 12.79 -9.82
CA SER A 9 13.38 12.92 -11.22
C SER A 9 14.31 13.90 -11.95
N ARG A 10 14.35 13.85 -13.28
CA ARG A 10 15.05 14.87 -14.10
C ARG A 10 14.54 16.29 -13.83
N LYS A 11 13.31 16.45 -13.35
CA LYS A 11 12.70 17.72 -12.95
C LYS A 11 13.00 18.12 -11.51
N GLY A 12 13.84 17.36 -10.80
CA GLY A 12 14.24 17.64 -9.42
C GLY A 12 13.28 17.15 -8.33
N THR A 13 12.20 16.42 -8.67
CA THR A 13 11.31 15.87 -7.64
C THR A 13 12.05 14.85 -6.77
N ARG A 14 12.08 15.07 -5.48
CA ARG A 14 12.75 14.24 -4.46
C ARG A 14 11.78 13.18 -3.94
N TRP A 15 11.67 12.06 -4.67
CA TRP A 15 10.67 11.01 -4.41
C TRP A 15 10.80 10.36 -3.04
N ASP A 16 12.00 10.19 -2.54
CA ASP A 16 12.27 9.69 -1.18
C ASP A 16 11.69 10.62 -0.11
N GLN A 17 11.75 11.92 -0.32
CA GLN A 17 11.15 12.90 0.58
C GLN A 17 9.63 12.98 0.43
N VAL A 18 9.10 12.85 -0.78
CA VAL A 18 7.65 12.72 -0.98
C VAL A 18 7.13 11.47 -0.24
N LEU A 19 7.82 10.35 -0.33
CA LEU A 19 7.49 9.15 0.44
C LEU A 19 7.54 9.40 1.93
N PHE A 20 8.59 10.09 2.42
CA PHE A 20 8.71 10.43 3.83
C PHE A 20 7.52 11.27 4.32
N VAL A 21 7.09 12.27 3.54
CA VAL A 21 5.90 13.09 3.84
C VAL A 21 4.64 12.22 3.93
N LEU A 22 4.44 11.32 2.96
CA LEU A 22 3.29 10.38 2.96
C LEU A 22 3.28 9.50 4.21
N VAL A 23 4.41 8.89 4.56
CA VAL A 23 4.53 8.02 5.73
C VAL A 23 4.33 8.80 7.03
N ALA A 24 4.99 9.94 7.18
CA ALA A 24 4.83 10.80 8.36
C ALA A 24 3.38 11.24 8.55
N TYR A 25 2.71 11.65 7.48
CA TYR A 25 1.30 12.02 7.53
C TYR A 25 0.40 10.85 7.96
N ARG A 26 0.62 9.65 7.42
CA ARG A 26 -0.16 8.44 7.81
C ARG A 26 0.02 8.10 9.28
N LEU A 27 1.19 8.33 9.85
CA LEU A 27 1.47 8.06 11.27
C LEU A 27 0.93 9.13 12.21
N LEU A 28 1.03 10.41 11.82
CA LEU A 28 0.75 11.54 12.73
C LEU A 28 -0.69 12.05 12.63
N SER A 29 -1.27 12.06 11.44
CA SER A 29 -2.61 12.62 11.17
C SER A 29 -3.25 11.95 9.97
N PRO A 30 -3.57 10.64 10.03
CA PRO A 30 -4.02 9.88 8.87
C PRO A 30 -5.25 10.50 8.20
N GLY A 31 -5.22 10.55 6.88
CA GLY A 31 -6.27 11.14 6.06
C GLY A 31 -5.98 10.99 4.57
N SER A 32 -6.75 11.64 3.72
CA SER A 32 -6.56 11.63 2.28
C SER A 32 -5.34 12.46 1.84
N GLU A 33 -4.77 12.12 0.69
CA GLU A 33 -3.70 12.89 0.05
C GLU A 33 -4.15 14.32 -0.26
N TRP A 34 -5.44 14.53 -0.54
CA TRP A 34 -6.03 15.86 -0.69
C TRP A 34 -5.92 16.70 0.59
N ARG A 35 -6.24 16.11 1.75
CA ARG A 35 -6.09 16.79 3.05
C ARG A 35 -4.63 17.07 3.37
N LEU A 36 -3.71 16.14 3.06
CA LEU A 36 -2.28 16.33 3.17
C LEU A 36 -1.83 17.55 2.36
N HIS A 37 -2.17 17.58 1.06
CA HIS A 37 -1.82 18.63 0.11
C HIS A 37 -2.38 20.01 0.54
N ARG A 38 -3.68 20.08 0.88
CA ARG A 38 -4.39 21.36 1.07
C ARG A 38 -4.27 21.93 2.47
N HIS A 39 -4.07 21.11 3.49
CA HIS A 39 -4.26 21.56 4.86
C HIS A 39 -3.16 21.15 5.84
N TRP A 40 -2.57 19.98 5.67
CA TRP A 40 -1.73 19.46 6.72
C TRP A 40 -0.25 19.84 6.56
N PHE A 41 0.30 19.71 5.37
CA PHE A 41 1.74 19.89 5.17
C PHE A 41 2.23 21.28 5.59
N GLU A 42 1.64 22.32 5.04
CA GLU A 42 2.05 23.72 5.33
C GLU A 42 1.83 24.15 6.78
N ARG A 43 0.93 23.49 7.51
CA ARG A 43 0.61 23.76 8.91
C ARG A 43 1.37 22.87 9.89
N SER A 44 2.16 21.95 9.40
CA SER A 44 2.95 21.02 10.20
C SER A 44 4.39 21.47 10.28
N ALA A 45 5.06 21.13 11.37
CA ALA A 45 6.50 21.34 11.50
C ALA A 45 7.32 20.59 10.43
N LEU A 46 6.71 19.64 9.73
CA LEU A 46 7.36 18.88 8.68
C LEU A 46 7.73 19.78 7.47
N SER A 47 6.89 20.77 7.15
CA SER A 47 7.20 21.76 6.11
C SER A 47 8.50 22.50 6.44
N ASP A 48 8.64 23.02 7.66
CA ASP A 48 9.84 23.74 8.08
C ASP A 48 11.08 22.85 8.11
N LEU A 49 10.93 21.62 8.61
CA LEU A 49 12.02 20.62 8.67
C LEU A 49 12.53 20.21 7.28
N LEU A 50 11.69 20.26 6.27
CA LEU A 50 12.04 19.91 4.88
C LEU A 50 12.34 21.13 4.00
N GLY A 51 12.53 22.30 4.60
CA GLY A 51 12.93 23.54 3.93
C GLY A 51 11.80 24.25 3.21
N ALA A 52 10.56 24.13 3.72
CA ALA A 52 9.34 24.80 3.21
C ALA A 52 9.06 24.51 1.71
N ASP A 53 9.47 23.32 1.22
CA ASP A 53 9.27 22.93 -0.17
C ASP A 53 7.86 22.35 -0.39
N ALA A 54 6.92 23.20 -0.78
CA ALA A 54 5.53 22.81 -1.05
C ALA A 54 5.40 21.73 -2.16
N ALA A 55 6.40 21.58 -3.04
CA ALA A 55 6.40 20.56 -4.09
C ALA A 55 6.43 19.13 -3.51
N LEU A 56 6.90 18.95 -2.26
CA LEU A 56 6.90 17.65 -1.58
C LEU A 56 5.49 17.15 -1.23
N ALA A 57 4.52 18.05 -1.13
CA ALA A 57 3.13 17.74 -0.88
C ALA A 57 2.22 18.10 -2.08
N ASP A 58 2.78 18.27 -3.27
CA ASP A 58 1.98 18.44 -4.49
C ASP A 58 1.12 17.20 -4.74
N ILE A 59 -0.16 17.39 -5.06
CA ILE A 59 -1.13 16.32 -5.19
C ILE A 59 -0.74 15.28 -6.25
N HIS A 60 -0.20 15.72 -7.38
CA HIS A 60 0.26 14.83 -8.44
C HIS A 60 1.54 14.09 -8.04
N ALA A 61 2.43 14.75 -7.30
CA ALA A 61 3.63 14.11 -6.79
C ALA A 61 3.28 13.03 -5.75
N LEU A 62 2.30 13.26 -4.88
CA LEU A 62 1.84 12.28 -3.89
C LEU A 62 1.30 11.01 -4.58
N TYR A 63 0.40 11.16 -5.56
CA TYR A 63 -0.12 10.00 -6.32
C TYR A 63 0.96 9.31 -7.16
N ALA A 64 1.79 10.07 -7.88
CA ALA A 64 2.88 9.49 -8.65
C ALA A 64 3.91 8.75 -7.77
N CYS A 65 4.05 9.12 -6.50
CA CYS A 65 4.89 8.39 -5.56
C CYS A 65 4.32 6.99 -5.26
N HIS A 66 2.99 6.85 -5.12
CA HIS A 66 2.34 5.56 -4.96
C HIS A 66 2.56 4.66 -6.20
N ASP A 67 2.43 5.20 -7.40
CA ASP A 67 2.67 4.45 -8.64
C ASP A 67 4.11 3.94 -8.71
N ARG A 68 5.09 4.78 -8.35
CA ARG A 68 6.49 4.37 -8.29
C ARG A 68 6.76 3.30 -7.24
N LEU A 69 6.13 3.38 -6.08
CA LEU A 69 6.25 2.33 -5.06
C LEU A 69 5.69 1.00 -5.56
N LEU A 70 4.61 1.05 -6.34
CA LEU A 70 4.00 -0.15 -6.90
C LEU A 70 4.94 -0.88 -7.88
N GLU A 71 5.71 -0.14 -8.68
CA GLU A 71 6.75 -0.70 -9.55
C GLU A 71 7.81 -1.49 -8.77
N HIS A 72 8.07 -1.09 -7.52
CA HIS A 72 9.07 -1.71 -6.65
C HIS A 72 8.47 -2.58 -5.53
N LYS A 73 7.17 -2.91 -5.62
CA LYS A 73 6.41 -3.58 -4.57
C LYS A 73 7.14 -4.76 -3.94
N GLN A 74 7.64 -5.70 -4.77
CA GLN A 74 8.32 -6.89 -4.26
C GLN A 74 9.60 -6.53 -3.50
N ALA A 75 10.43 -5.67 -4.06
CA ALA A 75 11.68 -5.24 -3.43
C ALA A 75 11.45 -4.48 -2.11
N VAL A 76 10.35 -3.73 -2.01
CA VAL A 76 9.93 -3.05 -0.78
C VAL A 76 9.58 -4.08 0.30
N PHE A 77 8.77 -5.08 -0.02
CA PHE A 77 8.42 -6.13 0.94
C PHE A 77 9.63 -6.95 1.37
N ASP A 78 10.51 -7.34 0.44
CA ASP A 78 11.74 -8.07 0.77
C ASP A 78 12.64 -7.27 1.72
N HIS A 79 12.77 -5.97 1.47
CA HIS A 79 13.50 -5.07 2.35
C HIS A 79 12.87 -4.99 3.75
N LEU A 80 11.56 -4.77 3.84
CA LEU A 80 10.85 -4.68 5.10
C LEU A 80 10.93 -5.98 5.90
N VAL A 81 10.74 -7.13 5.26
CA VAL A 81 10.86 -8.46 5.89
C VAL A 81 12.26 -8.65 6.48
N GLY A 82 13.31 -8.26 5.76
CA GLY A 82 14.68 -8.26 6.28
C GLY A 82 14.81 -7.36 7.52
N ARG A 83 14.27 -6.13 7.47
CA ARG A 83 14.33 -5.21 8.60
C ARG A 83 13.55 -5.71 9.83
N TRP A 84 12.44 -6.40 9.64
CA TRP A 84 11.67 -6.96 10.75
C TRP A 84 12.37 -8.13 11.43
N ARG A 85 13.10 -8.96 10.67
CA ARG A 85 13.99 -9.97 11.24
C ARG A 85 15.06 -9.33 12.11
N ASP A 86 15.73 -8.29 11.56
CA ASP A 86 16.84 -7.62 12.23
C ASP A 86 16.40 -6.82 13.48
N LEU A 87 15.27 -6.09 13.38
CA LEU A 87 14.84 -5.16 14.43
C LEU A 87 13.96 -5.83 15.49
N PHE A 88 13.13 -6.78 15.10
CA PHE A 88 12.10 -7.37 15.98
C PHE A 88 12.29 -8.86 16.20
N ASN A 89 13.36 -9.46 15.61
CA ASN A 89 13.56 -10.91 15.62
C ASN A 89 12.29 -11.68 15.18
N ALA A 90 11.57 -11.11 14.17
CA ALA A 90 10.32 -11.65 13.72
C ALA A 90 10.50 -13.03 13.09
N SER A 91 9.69 -14.01 13.52
CA SER A 91 9.59 -15.32 12.88
C SER A 91 8.42 -15.34 11.89
N PHE A 92 8.52 -16.22 10.88
CA PHE A 92 7.47 -16.39 9.86
C PHE A 92 6.91 -17.82 9.86
N ASP A 93 6.96 -18.47 11.02
CA ASP A 93 6.47 -19.82 11.19
C ASP A 93 4.94 -19.91 11.19
N VAL A 94 4.28 -18.82 11.58
CA VAL A 94 2.82 -18.66 11.54
C VAL A 94 2.49 -17.41 10.72
N LEU A 95 1.57 -17.54 9.79
CA LEU A 95 1.09 -16.45 8.97
C LEU A 95 -0.41 -16.29 9.15
N LEU A 96 -0.85 -15.05 9.31
CA LEU A 96 -2.26 -14.69 9.35
C LEU A 96 -2.65 -14.14 7.97
N TYR A 97 -3.79 -14.60 7.48
CA TYR A 97 -4.35 -14.18 6.20
C TYR A 97 -5.73 -13.59 6.39
N ASP A 98 -5.93 -12.41 5.84
CA ASP A 98 -7.23 -11.76 5.84
C ASP A 98 -7.61 -11.25 4.45
N LEU A 99 -8.90 -11.33 4.17
CA LEU A 99 -9.53 -10.72 2.99
C LEU A 99 -10.44 -9.60 3.43
N THR A 100 -10.21 -8.43 2.90
CA THR A 100 -11.11 -7.28 3.06
C THR A 100 -11.52 -6.75 1.70
N SER A 101 -12.65 -6.08 1.61
CA SER A 101 -13.07 -5.38 0.41
C SER A 101 -13.04 -3.87 0.61
N THR A 102 -12.82 -3.16 -0.47
CA THR A 102 -12.97 -1.70 -0.52
C THR A 102 -13.81 -1.34 -1.73
N TYR A 103 -14.82 -0.49 -1.54
CA TYR A 103 -15.71 -0.06 -2.63
C TYR A 103 -15.30 1.30 -3.19
N PHE A 104 -15.75 1.57 -4.40
CA PHE A 104 -15.54 2.85 -5.10
C PHE A 104 -16.89 3.42 -5.49
N GLU A 105 -17.16 4.65 -5.09
CA GLU A 105 -18.33 5.42 -5.52
C GLU A 105 -18.09 6.01 -6.93
N SER A 106 -17.93 5.13 -7.89
CA SER A 106 -17.68 5.46 -9.29
C SER A 106 -18.44 4.49 -10.20
N ASP A 107 -18.67 4.89 -11.44
CA ASP A 107 -19.21 3.99 -12.45
C ASP A 107 -18.29 2.78 -12.64
N PRO A 108 -18.86 1.62 -13.01
CA PRO A 108 -18.07 0.44 -13.38
C PRO A 108 -17.10 0.79 -14.50
N PRO A 109 -15.85 0.32 -14.43
CA PRO A 109 -14.88 0.54 -15.50
C PRO A 109 -15.31 -0.17 -16.78
N ALA A 110 -15.02 0.47 -17.92
CA ALA A 110 -15.27 -0.14 -19.25
C ALA A 110 -14.20 -1.19 -19.62
N ASP A 111 -13.07 -1.21 -18.91
CA ASP A 111 -11.95 -2.13 -19.13
C ASP A 111 -12.22 -3.45 -18.43
N ASP A 112 -12.22 -4.55 -19.19
CA ASP A 112 -12.40 -5.90 -18.68
C ASP A 112 -11.21 -6.39 -17.84
N GLU A 113 -10.05 -5.79 -17.93
CA GLU A 113 -8.89 -6.11 -17.10
C GLU A 113 -8.88 -5.36 -15.76
N ASP A 114 -9.71 -4.33 -15.61
CA ASP A 114 -9.85 -3.62 -14.33
C ASP A 114 -10.40 -4.57 -13.26
N LYS A 115 -9.85 -4.48 -12.07
CA LYS A 115 -10.22 -5.34 -10.94
C LYS A 115 -11.47 -4.87 -10.19
N ARG A 116 -11.94 -3.66 -10.44
CA ARG A 116 -13.17 -3.14 -9.87
C ARG A 116 -14.37 -3.87 -10.47
N ARG A 117 -15.07 -4.63 -9.64
CA ARG A 117 -16.25 -5.44 -10.02
C ARG A 117 -17.30 -5.35 -8.93
N HIS A 118 -18.55 -5.48 -9.31
CA HIS A 118 -19.59 -5.75 -8.32
C HIS A 118 -19.38 -7.12 -7.68
N GLY A 119 -19.57 -7.20 -6.37
CA GLY A 119 -19.36 -8.42 -5.61
C GLY A 119 -20.05 -8.37 -4.25
N TYR A 120 -19.77 -9.33 -3.39
CA TYR A 120 -20.30 -9.32 -2.04
C TYR A 120 -19.69 -8.17 -1.24
N SER A 121 -20.52 -7.19 -0.88
CA SER A 121 -20.10 -6.02 -0.12
C SER A 121 -20.32 -6.24 1.38
N ARG A 122 -19.23 -6.26 2.15
CA ARG A 122 -19.29 -6.26 3.63
C ARG A 122 -19.81 -4.93 4.19
N ASP A 123 -19.61 -3.84 3.44
CA ASP A 123 -20.04 -2.48 3.81
C ASP A 123 -21.50 -2.18 3.41
N HIS A 124 -22.25 -3.20 2.97
CA HIS A 124 -23.64 -3.05 2.50
C HIS A 124 -23.81 -2.04 1.34
N ARG A 125 -22.80 -1.95 0.46
CA ARG A 125 -22.81 -1.12 -0.75
C ARG A 125 -22.77 -1.98 -2.02
N PRO A 126 -23.81 -2.81 -2.27
CA PRO A 126 -23.86 -3.65 -3.48
C PRO A 126 -24.02 -2.83 -4.78
N ASP A 127 -24.38 -1.56 -4.65
CA ASP A 127 -24.49 -0.56 -5.71
C ASP A 127 -23.11 -0.11 -6.23
N CYS A 128 -22.06 -0.30 -5.47
CA CYS A 128 -20.71 0.13 -5.81
C CYS A 128 -19.83 -1.02 -6.32
N VAL A 129 -18.94 -0.70 -7.26
CA VAL A 129 -17.84 -1.61 -7.62
C VAL A 129 -16.80 -1.64 -6.49
N GLN A 130 -16.14 -2.78 -6.33
CA GLN A 130 -15.16 -2.99 -5.27
C GLN A 130 -13.94 -3.75 -5.78
N VAL A 131 -12.89 -3.77 -4.99
CA VAL A 131 -11.78 -4.72 -5.08
C VAL A 131 -11.68 -5.51 -3.79
N VAL A 132 -11.12 -6.71 -3.87
CA VAL A 132 -10.78 -7.51 -2.69
C VAL A 132 -9.29 -7.39 -2.45
N ILE A 133 -8.91 -7.11 -1.19
CA ILE A 133 -7.52 -6.99 -0.76
C ILE A 133 -7.20 -8.21 0.10
N ALA A 134 -6.24 -9.00 -0.37
CA ALA A 134 -5.68 -10.12 0.39
C ALA A 134 -4.41 -9.63 1.10
N LEU A 135 -4.35 -9.75 2.42
CA LEU A 135 -3.20 -9.34 3.23
C LEU A 135 -2.65 -10.53 4.00
N VAL A 136 -1.34 -10.68 4.01
CA VAL A 136 -0.62 -11.63 4.86
C VAL A 136 0.23 -10.87 5.85
N VAL A 137 0.07 -11.22 7.13
CA VAL A 137 0.82 -10.61 8.24
C VAL A 137 1.38 -11.69 9.16
N THR A 138 2.38 -11.32 9.97
CA THR A 138 2.80 -12.13 11.11
C THR A 138 1.78 -12.02 12.26
N PRO A 139 1.85 -12.89 13.28
CA PRO A 139 1.00 -12.76 14.48
C PRO A 139 1.12 -11.41 15.18
N GLU A 140 2.27 -10.75 15.08
CA GLU A 140 2.51 -9.41 15.63
C GLU A 140 1.93 -8.28 14.75
N GLY A 141 1.35 -8.63 13.58
CA GLY A 141 0.75 -7.67 12.66
C GLY A 141 1.70 -7.06 11.63
N LEU A 142 2.92 -7.59 11.47
CA LEU A 142 3.87 -7.11 10.47
C LEU A 142 3.46 -7.61 9.06
N PRO A 143 3.17 -6.73 8.09
CA PRO A 143 2.70 -7.15 6.77
C PRO A 143 3.84 -7.74 5.94
N LEU A 144 3.59 -8.91 5.35
CA LEU A 144 4.55 -9.67 4.53
C LEU A 144 4.25 -9.55 3.05
N ALA A 145 2.99 -9.53 2.69
CA ALA A 145 2.54 -9.41 1.31
C ALA A 145 1.08 -8.97 1.24
N TYR A 146 0.71 -8.35 0.13
CA TYR A 146 -0.69 -8.15 -0.19
C TYR A 146 -0.95 -8.40 -1.67
N GLU A 147 -2.19 -8.68 -2.01
CA GLU A 147 -2.66 -8.74 -3.39
C GLU A 147 -4.01 -8.05 -3.53
N VAL A 148 -4.19 -7.33 -4.62
CA VAL A 148 -5.48 -6.77 -5.01
C VAL A 148 -6.11 -7.71 -6.04
N LEU A 149 -7.32 -8.17 -5.75
CA LEU A 149 -8.05 -9.15 -6.52
C LEU A 149 -9.33 -8.53 -7.08
N PRO A 150 -9.92 -9.09 -8.15
CA PRO A 150 -11.21 -8.64 -8.63
C PRO A 150 -12.28 -8.64 -7.55
N GLY A 151 -13.16 -7.64 -7.55
CA GLY A 151 -14.17 -7.43 -6.51
C GLY A 151 -15.20 -8.56 -6.37
N ASN A 152 -15.34 -9.41 -7.38
CA ASN A 152 -16.19 -10.61 -7.37
C ASN A 152 -15.44 -11.89 -6.97
N THR A 153 -14.23 -11.77 -6.46
CA THR A 153 -13.42 -12.93 -6.03
C THR A 153 -14.03 -13.58 -4.78
N ALA A 154 -14.20 -14.90 -4.82
CA ALA A 154 -14.65 -15.69 -3.67
C ALA A 154 -13.47 -16.20 -2.84
N ASP A 155 -13.64 -16.18 -1.50
CA ASP A 155 -12.60 -16.49 -0.52
C ASP A 155 -11.89 -17.86 -0.75
N SER A 156 -12.62 -18.86 -1.19
CA SER A 156 -12.11 -20.24 -1.24
C SER A 156 -11.16 -20.56 -2.42
N THR A 157 -11.27 -19.84 -3.52
CA THR A 157 -10.49 -20.12 -4.73
C THR A 157 -9.14 -19.41 -4.76
N THR A 158 -9.05 -18.27 -4.13
CA THR A 158 -7.87 -17.38 -4.16
C THR A 158 -6.83 -17.74 -3.12
N LEU A 159 -7.28 -18.24 -1.97
CA LEU A 159 -6.45 -18.56 -0.83
C LEU A 159 -5.32 -19.55 -1.19
N LYS A 160 -5.64 -20.64 -1.86
CA LYS A 160 -4.66 -21.69 -2.19
C LYS A 160 -3.52 -21.19 -3.07
N GLY A 161 -3.84 -20.44 -4.12
CA GLY A 161 -2.83 -19.92 -5.05
C GLY A 161 -1.95 -18.84 -4.41
N PHE A 162 -2.54 -17.99 -3.60
CA PHE A 162 -1.83 -16.94 -2.89
C PHE A 162 -0.93 -17.49 -1.79
N LEU A 163 -1.42 -18.39 -0.93
CA LEU A 163 -0.62 -19.06 0.10
C LEU A 163 0.54 -19.85 -0.50
N ALA A 164 0.33 -20.58 -1.59
CA ALA A 164 1.40 -21.32 -2.27
C ALA A 164 2.53 -20.41 -2.80
N ARG A 165 2.24 -19.14 -3.14
CA ARG A 165 3.28 -18.16 -3.49
C ARG A 165 4.03 -17.69 -2.25
N ILE A 166 3.32 -17.37 -1.18
CA ILE A 166 3.91 -16.93 0.09
C ILE A 166 4.79 -18.02 0.68
N GLU A 167 4.31 -19.28 0.70
CA GLU A 167 5.10 -20.42 1.17
C GLU A 167 6.39 -20.64 0.35
N ARG A 168 6.35 -20.40 -0.96
CA ARG A 168 7.56 -20.49 -1.80
C ARG A 168 8.57 -19.38 -1.49
N GLN A 169 8.09 -18.21 -1.08
CA GLN A 169 8.92 -17.03 -0.86
C GLN A 169 9.48 -16.98 0.57
N TYR A 170 8.71 -17.35 1.57
CA TYR A 170 9.07 -17.21 2.99
C TYR A 170 9.24 -18.53 3.72
N GLY A 171 8.99 -19.65 3.07
CA GLY A 171 9.02 -21.00 3.67
C GLY A 171 7.64 -21.48 4.10
N LYS A 172 7.49 -22.80 4.27
CA LYS A 172 6.22 -23.38 4.72
C LYS A 172 5.93 -22.96 6.15
N ALA A 173 4.73 -22.44 6.38
CA ALA A 173 4.14 -22.36 7.68
C ALA A 173 4.05 -23.78 8.27
N ARG A 174 4.51 -23.98 9.49
CA ARG A 174 4.41 -25.23 10.23
C ARG A 174 3.26 -25.17 11.19
#